data_4d985f8f85ff45063fa71d1818ddef97
#
_entry.id   4d985f8f85ff45063fa71d1818ddef97
#
_cell.length_a   1.000
_cell.length_b   1.000
_cell.length_c   1.000
_cell.angle_alpha   90.00
_cell.angle_beta   90.00
_cell.angle_gamma   90.00
#
_symmetry.space_group_name_H-M   'P 1'
#
loop_
_entity.id
_entity.type
_entity.pdbx_description
1 polymer ?
#
loop_
_entity_poly.entity_id
_entity_poly.type
_entity_poly.pdbx_seq_one_letter_code
_entity_poly.pdbx_strand_id
1 'polypeptide(L)'
;MCRCKPIVRETRVMQTAYTVLILLMLVSFSRLIGRIIPLPLPLVQIAAGALLAWPTLGLHVALDPELFLFLFLPPLLFSDGWRMPKRELWHLRGPILTLAVGLVLFTVVGAGYFIHWLLPSIPLPVAFALAAVLSPTDAVAVSAISQNRLPKPLMHMLQGEALMNDASGLVTFKFALAAALT
;
A
#
# COMPACT_ATOMS: atom_id res chain seq x y z
N MET A 1 -6.25 14.08 44.76
CA MET A 1 -5.45 13.61 43.57
C MET A 1 -6.37 13.18 42.46
N CYS A 2 -6.43 13.94 41.37
CA CYS A 2 -7.55 14.04 40.42
C CYS A 2 -7.91 12.82 39.61
N ARG A 3 -9.20 12.48 39.67
CA ARG A 3 -9.91 11.50 38.80
C ARG A 3 -10.33 12.14 37.48
N CYS A 4 -9.38 12.55 36.63
CA CYS A 4 -9.71 13.14 35.30
C CYS A 4 -9.46 12.21 34.09
N LYS A 5 -9.21 10.91 34.32
CA LYS A 5 -8.87 9.96 33.22
C LYS A 5 -10.06 9.33 32.46
N PRO A 6 -11.28 9.15 32.97
CA PRO A 6 -12.32 8.44 32.21
C PRO A 6 -12.96 9.27 31.10
N ILE A 7 -13.16 10.57 31.25
CA ILE A 7 -13.91 11.40 30.29
C ILE A 7 -13.15 11.55 28.95
N VAL A 8 -11.82 11.70 28.98
CA VAL A 8 -11.00 11.84 27.79
C VAL A 8 -10.95 10.54 26.98
N ARG A 9 -11.10 9.39 27.64
CA ARG A 9 -11.10 8.08 26.98
C ARG A 9 -12.43 7.80 26.28
N GLU A 10 -13.54 8.16 26.87
CA GLU A 10 -14.87 7.99 26.26
C GLU A 10 -15.06 8.89 25.04
N THR A 11 -14.62 10.14 25.10
CA THR A 11 -14.70 11.04 23.94
C THR A 11 -13.84 10.55 22.78
N ARG A 12 -12.66 9.99 23.03
CA ARG A 12 -11.82 9.39 21.98
C ARG A 12 -12.48 8.17 21.34
N VAL A 13 -13.06 7.28 22.14
CA VAL A 13 -13.74 6.08 21.63
C VAL A 13 -14.94 6.46 20.77
N MET A 14 -15.75 7.42 21.22
CA MET A 14 -16.88 7.94 20.45
C MET A 14 -16.41 8.57 19.13
N GLN A 15 -15.37 9.40 19.17
CA GLN A 15 -14.82 10.05 17.99
C GLN A 15 -14.27 9.03 16.99
N THR A 16 -13.58 7.99 17.46
CA THR A 16 -13.11 6.88 16.62
C THR A 16 -14.28 6.11 16.00
N ALA A 17 -15.33 5.83 16.76
CA ALA A 17 -16.52 5.14 16.27
C ALA A 17 -17.23 5.94 15.17
N TYR A 18 -17.42 7.25 15.36
CA TYR A 18 -17.99 8.12 14.31
C TYR A 18 -17.12 8.15 13.05
N THR A 19 -15.81 8.24 13.20
CA THR A 19 -14.88 8.23 12.05
C THR A 19 -14.98 6.93 11.29
N VAL A 20 -14.99 5.78 11.97
CA VAL A 20 -15.13 4.45 11.34
C VAL A 20 -16.48 4.35 10.61
N LEU A 21 -17.58 4.81 11.21
CA LEU A 21 -18.90 4.82 10.57
C LEU A 21 -18.92 5.69 9.31
N ILE A 22 -18.33 6.88 9.34
CA ILE A 22 -18.22 7.77 8.18
C ILE A 22 -17.40 7.11 7.08
N LEU A 23 -16.26 6.49 7.41
CA LEU A 23 -15.44 5.77 6.44
C LEU A 23 -16.17 4.58 5.81
N LEU A 24 -16.93 3.81 6.60
CA LEU A 24 -17.75 2.71 6.08
C LEU A 24 -18.88 3.21 5.17
N MET A 25 -19.55 4.30 5.53
CA MET A 25 -20.54 4.95 4.66
C MET A 25 -19.90 5.42 3.36
N LEU A 26 -18.72 6.05 3.43
CA LEU A 26 -17.99 6.52 2.26
C LEU A 26 -17.63 5.38 1.31
N VAL A 27 -17.09 4.27 1.85
CA VAL A 27 -16.75 3.08 1.06
C VAL A 27 -18.00 2.48 0.39
N SER A 28 -19.12 2.46 1.10
CA SER A 28 -20.40 1.96 0.57
C SER A 28 -20.93 2.88 -0.54
N PHE A 29 -20.84 4.19 -0.34
CA PHE A 29 -21.32 5.20 -1.30
C PHE A 29 -20.41 5.27 -2.54
N SER A 30 -19.10 5.10 -2.36
CA SER A 30 -18.14 5.08 -3.48
C SER A 30 -18.42 3.94 -4.46
N ARG A 31 -18.92 2.80 -3.97
CA ARG A 31 -19.37 1.70 -4.84
C ARG A 31 -20.59 2.07 -5.69
N LEU A 32 -21.50 2.86 -5.14
CA LEU A 32 -22.66 3.34 -5.88
C LEU A 32 -22.25 4.36 -6.96
N ILE A 33 -21.36 5.28 -6.61
CA ILE A 33 -20.80 6.27 -7.55
C ILE A 33 -19.99 5.58 -8.66
N GLY A 34 -19.20 4.57 -8.35
CA GLY A 34 -18.42 3.80 -9.32
C GLY A 34 -19.27 3.00 -10.33
N ARG A 35 -20.56 2.83 -10.08
CA ARG A 35 -21.52 2.27 -11.07
C ARG A 35 -21.99 3.30 -12.10
N ILE A 36 -21.97 4.58 -11.73
CA ILE A 36 -22.48 5.69 -12.57
C ILE A 36 -21.32 6.29 -13.38
N ILE A 37 -20.15 6.39 -12.77
CA ILE A 37 -18.96 6.99 -13.37
C ILE A 37 -17.99 5.86 -13.77
N PRO A 38 -17.53 5.80 -15.04
CA PRO A 38 -16.62 4.74 -15.51
C PRO A 38 -15.17 4.97 -15.04
N LEU A 39 -14.99 5.25 -13.76
CA LEU A 39 -13.68 5.41 -13.12
C LEU A 39 -13.36 4.18 -12.27
N PRO A 40 -12.09 3.78 -12.20
CA PRO A 40 -11.63 2.74 -11.28
C PRO A 40 -12.02 3.08 -9.84
N LEU A 41 -12.65 2.13 -9.15
CA LEU A 41 -13.15 2.31 -7.77
C LEU A 41 -12.08 2.87 -6.80
N PRO A 42 -10.81 2.45 -6.84
CA PRO A 42 -9.77 3.02 -5.98
C PRO A 42 -9.60 4.53 -6.17
N LEU A 43 -9.68 5.04 -7.38
CA LEU A 43 -9.54 6.49 -7.64
C LEU A 43 -10.72 7.28 -7.05
N VAL A 44 -11.93 6.74 -7.14
CA VAL A 44 -13.11 7.34 -6.51
C VAL A 44 -12.96 7.40 -5.00
N GLN A 45 -12.43 6.32 -4.39
CA GLN A 45 -12.20 6.24 -2.94
C GLN A 45 -11.10 7.20 -2.48
N ILE A 46 -10.01 7.32 -3.22
CA ILE A 46 -8.92 8.28 -2.92
C ILE A 46 -9.46 9.71 -3.01
N ALA A 47 -10.18 10.06 -4.07
CA ALA A 47 -10.76 11.39 -4.23
C ALA A 47 -11.75 11.72 -3.11
N ALA A 48 -12.62 10.77 -2.76
CA ALA A 48 -13.57 10.94 -1.67
C ALA A 48 -12.88 11.04 -0.30
N GLY A 49 -11.82 10.28 -0.04
CA GLY A 49 -10.99 10.39 1.15
C GLY A 49 -10.26 11.74 1.24
N ALA A 50 -9.72 12.23 0.13
CA ALA A 50 -9.08 13.53 0.05
C ALA A 50 -10.06 14.70 0.34
N LEU A 51 -11.29 14.60 -0.14
CA LEU A 51 -12.34 15.56 0.17
C LEU A 51 -12.72 15.58 1.66
N LEU A 52 -12.81 14.39 2.29
CA LEU A 52 -13.08 14.28 3.72
C LEU A 52 -11.93 14.76 4.61
N ALA A 53 -10.70 14.59 4.14
CA ALA A 53 -9.51 15.06 4.83
C ALA A 53 -9.29 16.57 4.70
N TRP A 54 -10.17 17.29 3.97
CA TRP A 54 -10.05 18.74 3.81
C TRP A 54 -10.13 19.45 5.18
N PRO A 55 -9.24 20.42 5.45
CA PRO A 55 -9.10 21.03 6.79
C PRO A 55 -10.39 21.61 7.39
N THR A 56 -11.34 22.01 6.55
CA THR A 56 -12.62 22.58 6.99
C THR A 56 -13.62 21.55 7.54
N LEU A 57 -13.44 20.27 7.22
CA LEU A 57 -14.33 19.17 7.67
C LEU A 57 -13.89 18.54 8.99
N GLY A 58 -12.68 18.85 9.48
CA GLY A 58 -12.23 18.52 10.84
C GLY A 58 -12.07 17.03 11.16
N LEU A 59 -12.14 16.16 10.16
CA LEU A 59 -11.94 14.72 10.35
C LEU A 59 -10.44 14.38 10.38
N HIS A 60 -9.84 14.57 11.55
CA HIS A 60 -8.48 14.12 11.79
C HIS A 60 -8.50 12.70 12.37
N VAL A 61 -8.15 11.72 11.53
CA VAL A 61 -7.92 10.35 11.98
C VAL A 61 -6.46 10.23 12.40
N ALA A 62 -6.21 10.22 13.69
CA ALA A 62 -4.88 9.86 14.21
C ALA A 62 -4.69 8.36 14.00
N LEU A 63 -4.08 7.98 12.88
CA LEU A 63 -3.69 6.61 12.59
C LEU A 63 -2.33 6.36 13.26
N ASP A 64 -2.27 5.34 14.10
CA ASP A 64 -1.00 4.79 14.57
C ASP A 64 -0.43 3.93 13.44
N PRO A 65 0.74 4.30 12.83
CA PRO A 65 1.29 3.59 11.69
C PRO A 65 1.67 2.14 12.01
N GLU A 66 2.16 1.88 13.23
CA GLU A 66 2.58 0.54 13.64
C GLU A 66 1.37 -0.38 13.78
N LEU A 67 0.32 0.10 14.44
CA LEU A 67 -0.92 -0.64 14.62
C LEU A 67 -1.62 -0.88 13.28
N PHE A 68 -1.61 0.11 12.40
CA PHE A 68 -2.19 -0.01 11.06
C PHE A 68 -1.44 -1.08 10.23
N LEU A 69 -0.12 -1.03 10.20
CA LEU A 69 0.69 -2.00 9.47
C LEU A 69 0.52 -3.42 10.04
N PHE A 70 0.49 -3.56 11.37
CA PHE A 70 0.32 -4.85 12.02
C PHE A 70 -1.06 -5.47 11.80
N LEU A 71 -2.10 -4.64 11.75
CA LEU A 71 -3.49 -5.12 11.61
C LEU A 71 -3.86 -5.43 10.16
N PHE A 72 -3.41 -4.62 9.20
CA PHE A 72 -3.84 -4.72 7.80
C PHE A 72 -2.88 -5.49 6.89
N LEU A 73 -1.58 -5.35 7.09
CA LEU A 73 -0.59 -5.94 6.19
C LEU A 73 -0.59 -7.48 6.21
N PRO A 74 -0.59 -8.18 7.38
CA PRO A 74 -0.59 -9.63 7.39
C PRO A 74 -1.86 -10.26 6.80
N PRO A 75 -3.09 -9.82 7.11
CA PRO A 75 -4.29 -10.36 6.47
C PRO A 75 -4.33 -10.11 4.95
N LEU A 76 -3.83 -8.96 4.49
CA LEU A 76 -3.78 -8.63 3.07
C LEU A 76 -2.83 -9.58 2.34
N LEU A 77 -1.59 -9.70 2.79
CA LEU A 77 -0.59 -10.61 2.20
C LEU A 77 -1.05 -12.07 2.27
N PHE A 78 -1.69 -12.47 3.37
CA PHE A 78 -2.26 -13.81 3.50
C PHE A 78 -3.38 -14.05 2.49
N SER A 79 -4.29 -13.10 2.33
CA SER A 79 -5.40 -13.19 1.35
C SER A 79 -4.86 -13.35 -0.07
N ASP A 80 -3.86 -12.59 -0.45
CA ASP A 80 -3.27 -12.62 -1.78
C ASP A 80 -2.50 -13.92 -2.02
N GLY A 81 -1.70 -14.36 -1.07
CA GLY A 81 -1.01 -15.64 -1.12
C GLY A 81 -1.96 -16.85 -1.12
N TRP A 82 -3.11 -16.77 -0.43
CA TRP A 82 -4.11 -17.82 -0.41
C TRP A 82 -4.84 -17.97 -1.76
N ARG A 83 -5.16 -16.85 -2.41
CA ARG A 83 -5.87 -16.82 -3.70
C ARG A 83 -5.00 -17.23 -4.87
N MET A 84 -3.68 -17.15 -4.72
CA MET A 84 -2.73 -17.49 -5.79
C MET A 84 -2.74 -19.00 -6.08
N PRO A 85 -2.97 -19.44 -7.33
CA PRO A 85 -2.92 -20.85 -7.70
C PRO A 85 -1.49 -21.37 -7.62
N LYS A 86 -1.20 -22.20 -6.62
CA LYS A 86 0.14 -22.70 -6.27
C LYS A 86 0.85 -23.43 -7.42
N ARG A 87 0.09 -24.16 -8.25
CA ARG A 87 0.64 -24.88 -9.40
C ARG A 87 1.20 -23.92 -10.45
N GLU A 88 0.48 -22.85 -10.74
CA GLU A 88 0.93 -21.83 -11.70
C GLU A 88 2.09 -21.02 -11.17
N LEU A 89 2.06 -20.65 -9.88
CA LEU A 89 3.18 -20.02 -9.21
C LEU A 89 4.47 -20.85 -9.36
N TRP A 90 4.36 -22.16 -9.18
CA TRP A 90 5.51 -23.06 -9.32
C TRP A 90 6.03 -23.16 -10.78
N HIS A 91 5.13 -23.18 -11.75
CA HIS A 91 5.50 -23.17 -13.17
C HIS A 91 6.14 -21.85 -13.61
N LEU A 92 5.66 -20.73 -13.09
CA LEU A 92 6.12 -19.38 -13.44
C LEU A 92 7.20 -18.85 -12.47
N ARG A 93 7.73 -19.69 -11.57
CA ARG A 93 8.69 -19.29 -10.53
C ARG A 93 9.92 -18.56 -11.06
N GLY A 94 10.48 -18.99 -12.21
CA GLY A 94 11.64 -18.34 -12.81
C GLY A 94 11.39 -16.89 -13.18
N PRO A 95 10.44 -16.61 -14.10
CA PRO A 95 10.06 -15.24 -14.43
C PRO A 95 9.62 -14.41 -13.21
N ILE A 96 8.80 -14.98 -12.31
CA ILE A 96 8.32 -14.28 -11.12
C ILE A 96 9.49 -13.87 -10.21
N LEU A 97 10.42 -14.77 -9.89
CA LEU A 97 11.56 -14.43 -9.03
C LEU A 97 12.50 -13.43 -9.70
N THR A 98 12.73 -13.56 -11.03
CA THR A 98 13.57 -12.60 -11.75
C THR A 98 12.98 -11.20 -11.72
N LEU A 99 11.68 -11.07 -11.90
CA LEU A 99 10.98 -9.77 -11.81
C LEU A 99 10.90 -9.29 -10.36
N ALA A 100 10.45 -10.12 -9.44
CA ALA A 100 10.21 -9.72 -8.05
C ALA A 100 11.50 -9.38 -7.28
N VAL A 101 12.62 -9.97 -7.62
CA VAL A 101 13.90 -9.68 -6.96
C VAL A 101 14.81 -8.87 -7.88
N GLY A 102 15.02 -9.34 -9.11
CA GLY A 102 15.94 -8.71 -10.03
C GLY A 102 15.51 -7.31 -10.45
N LEU A 103 14.23 -7.13 -10.85
CA LEU A 103 13.73 -5.83 -11.25
C LEU A 103 13.65 -4.88 -10.04
N VAL A 104 13.23 -5.37 -8.86
CA VAL A 104 13.19 -4.55 -7.63
C VAL A 104 14.59 -4.04 -7.30
N LEU A 105 15.61 -4.90 -7.23
CA LEU A 105 16.98 -4.48 -6.96
C LEU A 105 17.51 -3.52 -8.03
N PHE A 106 17.27 -3.81 -9.31
CA PHE A 106 17.65 -2.93 -10.41
C PHE A 106 16.99 -1.55 -10.28
N THR A 107 15.68 -1.52 -9.98
CA THR A 107 14.93 -0.26 -9.79
C THR A 107 15.43 0.49 -8.58
N VAL A 108 15.65 -0.17 -7.44
CA VAL A 108 16.14 0.46 -6.22
C VAL A 108 17.51 1.08 -6.42
N VAL A 109 18.43 0.34 -7.04
CA VAL A 109 19.78 0.86 -7.32
C VAL A 109 19.72 2.02 -8.32
N GLY A 110 19.03 1.83 -9.44
CA GLY A 110 18.91 2.86 -10.48
C GLY A 110 18.20 4.12 -10.00
N ALA A 111 17.01 3.96 -9.41
CA ALA A 111 16.24 5.09 -8.90
C ALA A 111 16.89 5.73 -7.68
N GLY A 112 17.55 4.96 -6.80
CA GLY A 112 18.27 5.50 -5.65
C GLY A 112 19.42 6.40 -6.06
N TYR A 113 20.25 5.97 -7.00
CA TYR A 113 21.30 6.84 -7.56
C TYR A 113 20.73 8.03 -8.33
N PHE A 114 19.66 7.84 -9.08
CA PHE A 114 18.99 8.92 -9.81
C PHE A 114 18.41 9.97 -8.86
N ILE A 115 17.75 9.56 -7.77
CA ILE A 115 17.21 10.47 -6.75
C ILE A 115 18.34 11.24 -6.08
N HIS A 116 19.43 10.58 -5.70
CA HIS A 116 20.59 11.24 -5.08
C HIS A 116 21.28 12.23 -6.04
N TRP A 117 21.36 11.89 -7.34
CA TRP A 117 21.89 12.80 -8.36
C TRP A 117 21.00 14.03 -8.56
N LEU A 118 19.67 13.84 -8.58
CA LEU A 118 18.71 14.93 -8.74
C LEU A 118 18.62 15.82 -7.48
N LEU A 119 18.73 15.22 -6.31
CA LEU A 119 18.62 15.86 -5.01
C LEU A 119 19.85 15.50 -4.13
N PRO A 120 21.01 16.14 -4.34
CA PRO A 120 22.24 15.82 -3.59
C PRO A 120 22.13 16.06 -2.08
N SER A 121 21.13 16.84 -1.64
CA SER A 121 20.83 17.06 -0.22
C SER A 121 20.31 15.82 0.50
N ILE A 122 19.81 14.81 -0.23
CA ILE A 122 19.31 13.57 0.33
C ILE A 122 20.46 12.56 0.43
N PRO A 123 20.79 12.04 1.64
CA PRO A 123 21.79 11.00 1.78
C PRO A 123 21.46 9.75 0.95
N LEU A 124 22.49 9.11 0.40
CA LEU A 124 22.32 7.96 -0.50
C LEU A 124 21.49 6.81 0.12
N PRO A 125 21.66 6.42 1.41
CA PRO A 125 20.81 5.40 2.01
C PRO A 125 19.34 5.79 2.08
N VAL A 126 19.03 7.07 2.29
CA VAL A 126 17.65 7.58 2.30
C VAL A 126 17.06 7.56 0.89
N ALA A 127 17.85 7.87 -0.14
CA ALA A 127 17.45 7.76 -1.53
C ALA A 127 17.13 6.30 -1.91
N PHE A 128 17.93 5.34 -1.44
CA PHE A 128 17.63 3.92 -1.60
C PHE A 128 16.37 3.47 -0.86
N ALA A 129 16.15 3.96 0.36
CA ALA A 129 14.93 3.67 1.10
C ALA A 129 13.69 4.19 0.34
N LEU A 130 13.75 5.40 -0.19
CA LEU A 130 12.67 5.97 -1.00
C LEU A 130 12.45 5.17 -2.30
N ALA A 131 13.52 4.78 -2.99
CA ALA A 131 13.43 3.96 -4.18
C ALA A 131 12.84 2.57 -3.88
N ALA A 132 13.16 1.98 -2.73
CA ALA A 132 12.61 0.69 -2.30
C ALA A 132 11.10 0.74 -2.02
N VAL A 133 10.58 1.86 -1.51
CA VAL A 133 9.13 2.07 -1.33
C VAL A 133 8.42 2.24 -2.66
N LEU A 134 9.06 2.84 -3.65
CA LEU A 134 8.48 3.09 -4.97
C LEU A 134 8.59 1.89 -5.94
N SER A 135 9.41 0.90 -5.59
CA SER A 135 9.73 -0.22 -6.48
C SER A 135 8.62 -1.28 -6.61
N PRO A 136 7.85 -1.64 -5.56
CA PRO A 136 6.81 -2.66 -5.70
C PRO A 136 5.69 -2.23 -6.63
N THR A 137 5.14 -3.22 -7.37
CA THR A 137 4.01 -3.06 -8.28
C THR A 137 2.75 -3.65 -7.67
N ASP A 138 1.58 -3.09 -7.99
CA ASP A 138 0.29 -3.54 -7.48
C ASP A 138 -0.54 -4.21 -8.58
N ALA A 139 -0.68 -5.53 -8.50
CA ALA A 139 -1.50 -6.31 -9.42
C ALA A 139 -3.01 -6.01 -9.29
N VAL A 140 -3.47 -5.55 -8.12
CA VAL A 140 -4.88 -5.19 -7.89
C VAL A 140 -5.20 -3.90 -8.65
N ALA A 141 -4.31 -2.92 -8.62
CA ALA A 141 -4.46 -1.70 -9.40
C ALA A 141 -4.48 -2.00 -10.91
N VAL A 142 -3.56 -2.87 -11.39
CA VAL A 142 -3.54 -3.30 -12.80
C VAL A 142 -4.84 -4.01 -13.19
N SER A 143 -5.38 -4.90 -12.35
CA SER A 143 -6.64 -5.60 -12.62
C SER A 143 -7.83 -4.64 -12.67
N ALA A 144 -7.86 -3.66 -11.79
CA ALA A 144 -8.92 -2.65 -11.73
C ALA A 144 -8.92 -1.74 -12.97
N ILE A 145 -7.74 -1.33 -13.45
CA ILE A 145 -7.60 -0.50 -14.66
C ILE A 145 -7.90 -1.30 -15.93
N SER A 146 -7.41 -2.53 -16.01
CA SER A 146 -7.61 -3.40 -17.19
C SER A 146 -9.01 -3.97 -17.30
N GLN A 147 -9.88 -3.75 -16.29
CA GLN A 147 -11.24 -4.30 -16.23
C GLN A 147 -11.29 -5.82 -16.45
N ASN A 148 -10.31 -6.53 -15.95
CA ASN A 148 -10.15 -7.99 -16.12
C ASN A 148 -10.03 -8.46 -17.60
N ARG A 149 -9.59 -7.61 -18.51
CA ARG A 149 -9.39 -7.96 -19.93
C ARG A 149 -8.06 -8.66 -20.21
N LEU A 150 -7.17 -8.75 -19.22
CA LEU A 150 -5.89 -9.42 -19.37
C LEU A 150 -6.06 -10.95 -19.43
N PRO A 151 -5.25 -11.65 -20.25
CA PRO A 151 -5.22 -13.10 -20.25
C PRO A 151 -4.88 -13.66 -18.86
N LYS A 152 -5.56 -14.75 -18.45
CA LYS A 152 -5.35 -15.36 -17.13
C LYS A 152 -3.89 -15.68 -16.79
N PRO A 153 -3.07 -16.27 -17.70
CA PRO A 153 -1.67 -16.55 -17.39
C PRO A 153 -0.86 -15.30 -17.06
N LEU A 154 -1.11 -14.19 -17.78
CA LEU A 154 -0.45 -12.92 -17.52
C LEU A 154 -0.88 -12.34 -16.17
N MET A 155 -2.17 -12.42 -15.84
CA MET A 155 -2.68 -11.96 -14.54
C MET A 155 -2.07 -12.77 -13.38
N HIS A 156 -1.97 -14.10 -13.51
CA HIS A 156 -1.33 -14.92 -12.48
C HIS A 156 0.17 -14.62 -12.32
N MET A 157 0.85 -14.30 -13.42
CA MET A 157 2.26 -13.89 -13.37
C MET A 157 2.41 -12.55 -12.64
N LEU A 158 1.56 -11.56 -12.95
CA LEU A 158 1.56 -10.26 -12.28
C LEU A 158 1.20 -10.36 -10.79
N GLN A 159 0.22 -11.20 -10.44
CA GLN A 159 -0.15 -11.43 -9.03
C GLN A 159 0.98 -12.12 -8.26
N GLY A 160 1.65 -13.08 -8.86
CA GLY A 160 2.78 -13.77 -8.24
C GLY A 160 4.00 -12.85 -8.09
N GLU A 161 4.26 -12.03 -9.09
CA GLU A 161 5.31 -11.02 -9.06
C GLU A 161 5.03 -9.97 -7.98
N ALA A 162 3.82 -9.38 -7.95
CA ALA A 162 3.43 -8.38 -6.96
C ALA A 162 3.52 -8.91 -5.52
N LEU A 163 3.06 -10.15 -5.26
CA LEU A 163 3.18 -10.77 -3.94
C LEU A 163 4.63 -10.90 -3.48
N MET A 164 5.55 -11.19 -4.39
CA MET A 164 6.96 -11.40 -4.05
C MET A 164 7.75 -10.09 -4.03
N ASN A 165 7.41 -9.11 -4.88
CA ASN A 165 8.11 -7.83 -4.92
C ASN A 165 7.78 -6.95 -3.69
N ASP A 166 6.57 -7.04 -3.13
CA ASP A 166 6.22 -6.40 -1.88
C ASP A 166 7.16 -6.86 -0.75
N ALA A 167 7.41 -8.17 -0.66
CA ALA A 167 8.35 -8.72 0.32
C ALA A 167 9.79 -8.25 0.05
N SER A 168 10.27 -8.30 -1.19
CA SER A 168 11.62 -7.87 -1.54
C SER A 168 11.82 -6.35 -1.38
N GLY A 169 10.82 -5.55 -1.73
CA GLY A 169 10.81 -4.10 -1.50
C GLY A 169 10.87 -3.75 -0.01
N LEU A 170 10.05 -4.41 0.82
CA LEU A 170 10.05 -4.19 2.26
C LEU A 170 11.39 -4.56 2.91
N VAL A 171 11.97 -5.69 2.52
CA VAL A 171 13.29 -6.11 3.01
C VAL A 171 14.36 -5.10 2.60
N THR A 172 14.39 -4.69 1.34
CA THR A 172 15.33 -3.69 0.83
C THR A 172 15.18 -2.34 1.53
N PHE A 173 13.93 -1.91 1.76
CA PHE A 173 13.65 -0.70 2.54
C PHE A 173 14.21 -0.78 3.96
N LYS A 174 14.01 -1.90 4.66
CA LYS A 174 14.52 -2.11 6.02
C LYS A 174 16.05 -2.05 6.07
N PHE A 175 16.74 -2.64 5.09
CA PHE A 175 18.21 -2.56 4.99
C PHE A 175 18.69 -1.13 4.69
N ALA A 176 18.06 -0.44 3.75
CA ALA A 176 18.39 0.92 3.42
C ALA A 176 18.16 1.88 4.61
N LEU A 177 17.06 1.69 5.35
CA LEU A 177 16.77 2.47 6.56
C LEU A 177 17.79 2.18 7.66
N ALA A 178 18.16 0.93 7.89
CA ALA A 178 19.21 0.59 8.84
C ALA A 178 20.55 1.27 8.49
N ALA A 179 20.92 1.28 7.20
CA ALA A 179 22.12 1.96 6.72
C ALA A 179 22.04 3.51 6.82
N ALA A 180 20.82 4.06 6.85
CA ALA A 180 20.64 5.52 7.04
C ALA A 180 20.75 5.94 8.51
N LEU A 181 20.56 5.01 9.46
CA LEU A 181 20.59 5.27 10.90
C LEU A 181 21.97 4.98 11.54
N THR A 182 22.88 4.35 10.81
CA THR A 182 24.27 4.09 11.22
C THR A 182 25.22 5.17 10.73
#